data_6a7e5ba256cef0eeb26092026d30bf89
#
_entry.id   6a7e5ba256cef0eeb26092026d30bf89
#
_cell.length_a   1.000
_cell.length_b   1.000
_cell.length_c   1.000
_cell.angle_alpha   90.00
_cell.angle_beta   90.00
_cell.angle_gamma   90.00
#
_symmetry.space_group_name_H-M   'P 1'
#
loop_
_entity.id
_entity.type
_entity.pdbx_description
1 polymer ?
#
loop_
_entity_poly.entity_id
_entity_poly.type
_entity_poly.pdbx_seq_one_letter_code
_entity_poly.pdbx_strand_id
1 'polypeptide(L)'
;MQKSIKSISWQVTESVYRADPAISYSTLSRFDREGWRKIGSLFDKVESPALRFGSAVDTMLTDGIDAFKERFTVCEFPSLSEALIGIARDLFESYGSQYRSIDLIPDDDILAHTISYQPTWGAEAKLRTIKSKCNDYYKLLAISADKEILSQKDYNDTVACVNELKNNPYTKYFFYVNPFDNRFEKVFQLKFKAKYNGISVRCMFDKRLEILKIILIFAA
;
A
#
# COMPACT_ATOMS: atom_id res chain seq x y z
N MET A 1 -5.12 6.40 -37.90
CA MET A 1 -4.36 5.56 -36.94
C MET A 1 -4.90 5.83 -35.54
N GLN A 2 -5.54 4.84 -34.94
CA GLN A 2 -6.08 4.94 -33.60
C GLN A 2 -4.92 4.79 -32.61
N LYS A 3 -4.62 5.83 -31.80
CA LYS A 3 -3.55 5.76 -30.80
C LYS A 3 -3.96 4.80 -29.71
N SER A 4 -3.10 3.84 -29.35
CA SER A 4 -3.29 3.01 -28.18
C SER A 4 -3.44 3.90 -26.94
N ILE A 5 -4.31 3.52 -26.02
CA ILE A 5 -4.54 4.29 -24.80
C ILE A 5 -3.30 4.36 -23.91
N LYS A 6 -2.44 3.35 -23.97
CA LYS A 6 -1.12 3.40 -23.37
C LYS A 6 -0.29 4.59 -23.86
N SER A 7 -0.43 4.98 -25.13
CA SER A 7 0.34 6.08 -25.71
C SER A 7 -0.07 7.46 -25.21
N ILE A 8 -1.27 7.59 -24.61
CA ILE A 8 -1.78 8.84 -24.05
C ILE A 8 -1.75 8.85 -22.52
N SER A 9 -1.46 7.71 -21.88
CA SER A 9 -1.33 7.62 -20.44
C SER A 9 0.05 8.08 -19.96
N TRP A 10 0.11 8.50 -18.72
CA TRP A 10 1.35 8.91 -18.07
C TRP A 10 2.19 7.67 -17.70
N GLN A 11 3.23 7.40 -18.47
CA GLN A 11 4.09 6.22 -18.35
C GLN A 11 5.13 6.42 -17.24
N VAL A 12 4.72 6.20 -15.99
CA VAL A 12 5.60 6.28 -14.81
C VAL A 12 5.36 5.10 -13.89
N THR A 13 6.35 4.79 -13.06
CA THR A 13 6.21 3.79 -12.00
C THR A 13 5.17 4.23 -10.96
N GLU A 14 4.67 3.30 -10.17
CA GLU A 14 3.72 3.65 -9.11
C GLU A 14 4.37 4.57 -8.06
N SER A 15 5.65 4.36 -7.74
CA SER A 15 6.39 5.22 -6.80
C SER A 15 6.46 6.67 -7.27
N VAL A 16 6.78 6.90 -8.55
CA VAL A 16 6.79 8.25 -9.14
C VAL A 16 5.38 8.86 -9.17
N TYR A 17 4.36 8.07 -9.51
CA TYR A 17 2.98 8.53 -9.47
C TYR A 17 2.56 8.93 -8.05
N ARG A 18 2.89 8.13 -7.03
CA ARG A 18 2.52 8.40 -5.63
C ARG A 18 3.25 9.61 -5.06
N ALA A 19 4.51 9.82 -5.42
CA ALA A 19 5.31 10.96 -4.98
C ALA A 19 4.96 12.30 -5.66
N ASP A 20 4.19 12.29 -6.75
CA ASP A 20 3.84 13.51 -7.47
C ASP A 20 2.90 14.40 -6.63
N PRO A 21 3.13 15.72 -6.53
CA PRO A 21 2.33 16.63 -5.72
C PRO A 21 0.97 17.02 -6.34
N ALA A 22 0.64 16.50 -7.52
CA ALA A 22 -0.65 16.77 -8.15
C ALA A 22 -1.81 16.23 -7.31
N ILE A 23 -2.91 16.94 -7.29
CA ILE A 23 -4.11 16.58 -6.52
C ILE A 23 -4.78 15.34 -7.14
N SER A 24 -5.13 14.37 -6.30
CA SER A 24 -5.92 13.19 -6.67
C SER A 24 -7.27 13.20 -5.97
N TYR A 25 -8.18 12.32 -6.40
CA TYR A 25 -9.44 12.12 -5.68
C TYR A 25 -9.23 11.75 -4.21
N SER A 26 -8.28 10.88 -3.92
CA SER A 26 -7.97 10.50 -2.53
C SER A 26 -7.44 11.69 -1.70
N THR A 27 -6.67 12.58 -2.33
CA THR A 27 -6.22 13.83 -1.69
C THR A 27 -7.40 14.73 -1.34
N LEU A 28 -8.33 14.93 -2.29
CA LEU A 28 -9.55 15.74 -2.06
C LEU A 28 -10.45 15.13 -1.00
N SER A 29 -10.70 13.83 -1.07
CA SER A 29 -11.52 13.11 -0.09
C SER A 29 -10.92 13.14 1.31
N ARG A 30 -9.58 13.11 1.42
CA ARG A 30 -8.88 13.26 2.70
C ARG A 30 -9.05 14.68 3.24
N PHE A 31 -8.85 15.68 2.39
CA PHE A 31 -9.06 17.08 2.78
C PHE A 31 -10.51 17.35 3.25
N ASP A 32 -11.50 16.81 2.55
CA ASP A 32 -12.90 16.93 2.92
C ASP A 32 -13.21 16.37 4.32
N ARG A 33 -12.60 15.22 4.67
CA ARG A 33 -12.77 14.58 5.98
C ARG A 33 -11.99 15.25 7.11
N GLU A 34 -10.75 15.66 6.84
CA GLU A 34 -9.79 16.09 7.87
C GLU A 34 -9.71 17.61 8.00
N GLY A 35 -10.11 18.35 6.96
CA GLY A 35 -10.17 19.81 6.91
C GLY A 35 -8.81 20.50 6.95
N TRP A 36 -8.85 21.81 7.10
CA TRP A 36 -7.67 22.68 7.08
C TRP A 36 -6.62 22.36 8.15
N ARG A 37 -7.03 21.80 9.28
CA ARG A 37 -6.10 21.48 10.39
C ARG A 37 -5.04 20.45 10.00
N LYS A 38 -5.34 19.61 9.02
CA LYS A 38 -4.48 18.53 8.55
C LYS A 38 -3.85 18.79 7.18
N ILE A 39 -3.91 20.03 6.68
CA ILE A 39 -3.41 20.37 5.35
C ILE A 39 -1.90 20.06 5.18
N GLY A 40 -1.11 20.25 6.23
CA GLY A 40 0.34 19.95 6.20
C GLY A 40 0.66 18.47 6.01
N SER A 41 -0.25 17.57 6.41
CA SER A 41 -0.09 16.12 6.27
C SER A 41 -0.93 15.52 5.15
N LEU A 42 -1.50 16.35 4.29
CA LEU A 42 -2.44 15.92 3.25
C LEU A 42 -1.85 14.90 2.27
N PHE A 43 -0.56 15.01 2.00
CA PHE A 43 0.18 14.15 1.07
C PHE A 43 0.98 13.04 1.77
N ASP A 44 0.93 12.99 3.10
CA ASP A 44 1.63 11.94 3.84
C ASP A 44 1.05 10.57 3.50
N LYS A 45 1.93 9.57 3.42
CA LYS A 45 1.53 8.19 3.20
C LYS A 45 0.66 7.71 4.36
N VAL A 46 -0.54 7.26 4.05
CA VAL A 46 -1.40 6.60 5.03
C VAL A 46 -1.13 5.11 4.98
N GLU A 47 -0.74 4.53 6.10
CA GLU A 47 -0.60 3.09 6.25
C GLU A 47 -1.68 2.54 7.18
N SER A 48 -2.32 1.48 6.76
CA SER A 48 -3.25 0.71 7.57
C SER A 48 -3.26 -0.75 7.14
N PRO A 49 -3.67 -1.69 8.00
CA PRO A 49 -3.81 -3.10 7.63
C PRO A 49 -4.69 -3.29 6.39
N ALA A 50 -5.82 -2.58 6.36
CA ALA A 50 -6.76 -2.66 5.25
C ALA A 50 -6.14 -2.18 3.92
N LEU A 51 -5.34 -1.11 3.94
CA LEU A 51 -4.63 -0.63 2.75
C LEU A 51 -3.53 -1.60 2.32
N ARG A 52 -2.81 -2.19 3.25
CA ARG A 52 -1.79 -3.20 2.97
C ARG A 52 -2.40 -4.46 2.37
N PHE A 53 -3.49 -4.96 2.96
CA PHE A 53 -4.26 -6.08 2.42
C PHE A 53 -4.79 -5.76 1.02
N GLY A 54 -5.41 -4.59 0.81
CA GLY A 54 -5.86 -4.13 -0.51
C GLY A 54 -4.74 -4.08 -1.54
N SER A 55 -3.56 -3.57 -1.17
CA SER A 55 -2.37 -3.56 -2.03
C SER A 55 -1.88 -4.97 -2.38
N ALA A 56 -1.94 -5.91 -1.43
CA ALA A 56 -1.56 -7.30 -1.67
C ALA A 56 -2.51 -7.99 -2.67
N VAL A 57 -3.83 -7.79 -2.48
CA VAL A 57 -4.86 -8.30 -3.42
C VAL A 57 -4.68 -7.69 -4.80
N ASP A 58 -4.53 -6.36 -4.89
CA ASP A 58 -4.35 -5.65 -6.15
C ASP A 58 -3.09 -6.14 -6.90
N THR A 59 -1.93 -6.16 -6.24
CA THR A 59 -0.68 -6.63 -6.85
C THR A 59 -0.81 -8.06 -7.36
N MET A 60 -1.35 -8.98 -6.56
CA MET A 60 -1.50 -10.38 -6.97
C MET A 60 -2.52 -10.56 -8.12
N LEU A 61 -3.55 -9.72 -8.16
CA LEU A 61 -4.63 -9.77 -9.14
C LEU A 61 -4.20 -9.17 -10.49
N THR A 62 -3.48 -8.04 -10.47
CA THR A 62 -3.16 -7.23 -11.67
C THR A 62 -1.77 -7.51 -12.22
N ASP A 63 -0.76 -7.63 -11.36
CA ASP A 63 0.64 -7.76 -11.73
C ASP A 63 1.14 -9.21 -11.63
N GLY A 64 0.41 -10.06 -10.91
CA GLY A 64 0.67 -11.48 -10.78
C GLY A 64 1.52 -11.87 -9.58
N ILE A 65 1.77 -13.19 -9.46
CA ILE A 65 2.42 -13.76 -8.28
C ILE A 65 3.91 -13.37 -8.16
N ASP A 66 4.58 -13.15 -9.28
CA ASP A 66 6.00 -12.81 -9.26
C ASP A 66 6.21 -11.38 -8.74
N ALA A 67 5.43 -10.41 -9.23
CA ALA A 67 5.40 -9.04 -8.70
C ALA A 67 4.99 -9.01 -7.21
N PHE A 68 4.05 -9.87 -6.83
CA PHE A 68 3.70 -10.03 -5.42
C PHE A 68 4.89 -10.48 -4.57
N LYS A 69 5.64 -11.48 -5.01
CA LYS A 69 6.84 -11.97 -4.29
C LYS A 69 7.99 -10.96 -4.26
N GLU A 70 8.09 -10.09 -5.26
CA GLU A 70 9.05 -8.98 -5.24
C GLU A 70 8.69 -7.93 -4.20
N ARG A 71 7.40 -7.64 -4.02
CA ARG A 71 6.92 -6.57 -3.15
C ARG A 71 6.64 -7.03 -1.72
N PHE A 72 6.18 -8.27 -1.52
CA PHE A 72 5.75 -8.77 -0.22
C PHE A 72 6.59 -9.96 0.23
N THR A 73 6.81 -10.03 1.55
CA THR A 73 7.36 -11.19 2.24
C THR A 73 6.30 -11.76 3.17
N VAL A 74 6.02 -13.05 3.05
CA VAL A 74 5.06 -13.74 3.92
C VAL A 74 5.82 -14.37 5.06
N CYS A 75 5.47 -14.04 6.29
CA CYS A 75 6.11 -14.55 7.49
C CYS A 75 5.06 -14.91 8.54
N GLU A 76 5.34 -15.97 9.29
CA GLU A 76 4.62 -16.24 10.53
C GLU A 76 5.22 -15.39 11.65
N PHE A 77 4.43 -14.54 12.22
CA PHE A 77 4.79 -13.79 13.43
C PHE A 77 3.57 -13.69 14.35
N PRO A 78 3.78 -13.50 15.65
CA PRO A 78 2.68 -13.30 16.58
C PRO A 78 1.77 -12.16 16.14
N SER A 79 0.46 -12.31 16.31
CA SER A 79 -0.48 -11.24 16.00
C SER A 79 -0.15 -10.00 16.82
N LEU A 80 0.31 -8.96 16.16
CA LEU A 80 0.64 -7.67 16.75
C LEU A 80 -0.45 -6.66 16.43
N SER A 81 -0.74 -5.77 17.39
CA SER A 81 -1.56 -4.60 17.12
C SER A 81 -0.81 -3.62 16.19
N GLU A 82 -1.54 -2.81 15.43
CA GLU A 82 -0.95 -1.79 14.55
C GLU A 82 -0.03 -0.82 15.30
N ALA A 83 -0.40 -0.47 16.54
CA ALA A 83 0.45 0.37 17.37
C ALA A 83 1.82 -0.28 17.64
N LEU A 84 1.86 -1.58 17.92
CA LEU A 84 3.11 -2.32 18.13
C LEU A 84 3.91 -2.48 16.83
N ILE A 85 3.24 -2.71 15.72
CA ILE A 85 3.87 -2.73 14.39
C ILE A 85 4.50 -1.38 14.07
N GLY A 86 3.78 -0.27 14.29
CA GLY A 86 4.30 1.08 14.12
C GLY A 86 5.56 1.32 14.95
N ILE A 87 5.51 1.04 16.26
CA ILE A 87 6.66 1.20 17.16
C ILE A 87 7.87 0.36 16.69
N ALA A 88 7.64 -0.89 16.29
CA ALA A 88 8.73 -1.76 15.82
C ALA A 88 9.38 -1.22 14.55
N ARG A 89 8.60 -0.62 13.63
CA ARG A 89 9.10 0.05 12.42
C ARG A 89 9.87 1.31 12.75
N ASP A 90 9.32 2.19 13.59
CA ASP A 90 9.98 3.44 13.99
C ASP A 90 11.33 3.14 14.68
N LEU A 91 11.37 2.12 15.53
CA LEU A 91 12.61 1.64 16.15
C LEU A 91 13.58 1.07 15.11
N PHE A 92 13.08 0.33 14.11
CA PHE A 92 13.93 -0.22 13.06
C PHE A 92 14.48 0.86 12.13
N GLU A 93 13.68 1.85 11.75
CA GLU A 93 14.12 3.00 10.96
C GLU A 93 15.22 3.80 11.68
N SER A 94 15.08 3.97 13.00
CA SER A 94 16.02 4.75 13.80
C SER A 94 17.30 3.97 14.15
N TYR A 95 17.17 2.68 14.44
CA TYR A 95 18.23 1.88 15.07
C TYR A 95 18.60 0.60 14.34
N GLY A 96 17.90 0.23 13.26
CA GLY A 96 18.09 -1.05 12.55
C GLY A 96 19.47 -1.22 11.93
N SER A 97 20.17 -0.13 11.62
CA SER A 97 21.56 -0.15 11.16
C SER A 97 22.57 -0.46 12.27
N GLN A 98 22.23 -0.21 13.54
CA GLN A 98 23.11 -0.36 14.69
C GLN A 98 22.81 -1.62 15.50
N TYR A 99 21.53 -1.94 15.68
CA TYR A 99 21.07 -3.02 16.53
C TYR A 99 20.25 -4.03 15.77
N ARG A 100 20.57 -5.32 15.88
CA ARG A 100 19.84 -6.41 15.23
C ARG A 100 18.64 -6.93 16.04
N SER A 101 18.43 -6.42 17.24
CA SER A 101 17.40 -6.84 18.18
C SER A 101 16.99 -5.66 19.03
N ILE A 102 15.70 -5.52 19.35
CA ILE A 102 15.19 -4.51 20.27
C ILE A 102 15.82 -4.63 21.65
N ASP A 103 16.19 -5.83 22.07
CA ASP A 103 16.83 -6.05 23.38
C ASP A 103 18.18 -5.32 23.54
N LEU A 104 18.82 -4.97 22.44
CA LEU A 104 20.10 -4.25 22.41
C LEU A 104 19.95 -2.73 22.37
N ILE A 105 18.73 -2.21 22.10
CA ILE A 105 18.44 -0.79 22.08
C ILE A 105 18.36 -0.28 23.52
N PRO A 106 18.97 0.88 23.85
CA PRO A 106 18.82 1.50 25.17
C PRO A 106 17.36 1.72 25.57
N ASP A 107 17.04 1.48 26.82
CA ASP A 107 15.65 1.56 27.32
C ASP A 107 15.03 2.95 27.14
N ASP A 108 15.81 4.00 27.34
CA ASP A 108 15.34 5.38 27.18
C ASP A 108 14.97 5.69 25.71
N ASP A 109 15.69 5.13 24.77
CA ASP A 109 15.40 5.26 23.34
C ASP A 109 14.10 4.54 22.96
N ILE A 110 13.89 3.32 23.48
CA ILE A 110 12.62 2.59 23.30
C ILE A 110 11.45 3.40 23.90
N LEU A 111 11.63 3.96 25.09
CA LEU A 111 10.59 4.74 25.75
C LEU A 111 10.24 6.02 24.97
N ALA A 112 11.21 6.68 24.36
CA ALA A 112 10.98 7.86 23.53
C ALA A 112 10.03 7.57 22.35
N HIS A 113 10.15 6.38 21.72
CA HIS A 113 9.25 5.93 20.64
C HIS A 113 7.87 5.42 21.13
N THR A 114 7.68 5.26 22.44
CA THR A 114 6.44 4.71 23.03
C THR A 114 5.60 5.73 23.80
N ILE A 115 5.87 7.02 23.67
CA ILE A 115 5.20 8.08 24.44
C ILE A 115 3.68 8.03 24.27
N SER A 116 3.18 7.87 23.06
CA SER A 116 1.75 7.80 22.76
C SER A 116 1.13 6.41 22.97
N TYR A 117 1.96 5.38 23.16
CA TYR A 117 1.48 4.02 23.38
C TYR A 117 1.11 3.80 24.85
N GLN A 118 -0.15 3.41 25.10
CA GLN A 118 -0.66 3.13 26.45
C GLN A 118 -0.21 4.19 27.48
N PRO A 119 -0.69 5.45 27.39
CA PRO A 119 -0.16 6.56 28.18
C PRO A 119 -0.24 6.33 29.71
N THR A 120 -1.16 5.48 30.16
CA THR A 120 -1.35 5.13 31.56
C THR A 120 -0.38 4.05 32.09
N TRP A 121 0.39 3.42 31.19
CA TRP A 121 1.33 2.37 31.59
C TRP A 121 2.65 2.93 32.09
N GLY A 122 3.20 2.33 33.13
CA GLY A 122 4.55 2.63 33.60
C GLY A 122 5.63 2.18 32.60
N ALA A 123 6.80 2.82 32.68
CA ALA A 123 7.93 2.57 31.78
C ALA A 123 8.32 1.08 31.71
N GLU A 124 8.42 0.41 32.83
CA GLU A 124 8.78 -1.01 32.91
C GLU A 124 7.79 -1.93 32.17
N ALA A 125 6.48 -1.66 32.30
CA ALA A 125 5.44 -2.43 31.61
C ALA A 125 5.50 -2.23 30.08
N LYS A 126 5.78 -1.01 29.63
CA LYS A 126 5.99 -0.68 28.22
C LYS A 126 7.22 -1.43 27.67
N LEU A 127 8.36 -1.29 28.31
CA LEU A 127 9.61 -1.95 27.91
C LEU A 127 9.45 -3.46 27.80
N ARG A 128 8.89 -4.09 28.83
CA ARG A 128 8.64 -5.53 28.84
C ARG A 128 7.75 -5.95 27.65
N THR A 129 6.69 -5.19 27.38
CA THR A 129 5.77 -5.50 26.28
C THR A 129 6.43 -5.32 24.93
N ILE A 130 7.16 -4.24 24.72
CA ILE A 130 7.83 -3.96 23.45
C ILE A 130 8.92 -5.02 23.19
N LYS A 131 9.81 -5.26 24.15
CA LYS A 131 10.88 -6.25 24.01
C LYS A 131 10.33 -7.67 23.77
N SER A 132 9.27 -8.08 24.48
CA SER A 132 8.74 -9.43 24.34
C SER A 132 7.89 -9.65 23.08
N LYS A 133 7.17 -8.63 22.60
CA LYS A 133 6.23 -8.78 21.49
C LYS A 133 6.80 -8.31 20.15
N CYS A 134 7.55 -7.22 20.14
CA CYS A 134 7.98 -6.59 18.88
C CYS A 134 9.33 -7.13 18.36
N ASN A 135 10.10 -7.84 19.17
CA ASN A 135 11.46 -8.24 18.82
C ASN A 135 11.52 -9.16 17.60
N ASP A 136 10.61 -10.12 17.49
CA ASP A 136 10.58 -11.02 16.33
C ASP A 136 10.20 -10.28 15.05
N TYR A 137 9.23 -9.36 15.14
CA TYR A 137 8.85 -8.52 14.00
C TYR A 137 9.99 -7.56 13.59
N TYR A 138 10.70 -6.98 14.55
CA TYR A 138 11.89 -6.16 14.31
C TYR A 138 12.99 -6.92 13.55
N LYS A 139 13.26 -8.16 13.95
CA LYS A 139 14.21 -9.04 13.24
C LYS A 139 13.74 -9.36 11.82
N LEU A 140 12.45 -9.54 11.61
CA LEU A 140 11.88 -9.77 10.29
C LEU A 140 12.04 -8.57 9.38
N LEU A 141 11.95 -7.33 9.88
CA LEU A 141 12.23 -6.12 9.11
C LEU A 141 13.65 -6.13 8.52
N ALA A 142 14.64 -6.60 9.30
CA ALA A 142 16.02 -6.73 8.84
C ALA A 142 16.19 -7.76 7.70
N ILE A 143 15.36 -8.80 7.68
CA ILE A 143 15.41 -9.87 6.69
C ILE A 143 14.58 -9.56 5.45
N SER A 144 13.53 -8.75 5.60
CA SER A 144 12.56 -8.47 4.53
C SER A 144 13.13 -7.62 3.39
N ALA A 145 14.31 -7.00 3.56
CA ALA A 145 15.01 -6.24 2.52
C ALA A 145 14.07 -5.27 1.77
N ASP A 146 13.41 -4.37 2.48
CA ASP A 146 12.46 -3.38 1.95
C ASP A 146 11.11 -3.92 1.45
N LYS A 147 10.85 -5.21 1.58
CA LYS A 147 9.54 -5.78 1.24
C LYS A 147 8.51 -5.52 2.34
N GLU A 148 7.27 -5.36 1.92
CA GLU A 148 6.15 -5.28 2.84
C GLU A 148 5.89 -6.65 3.49
N ILE A 149 5.83 -6.70 4.83
CA ILE A 149 5.59 -7.95 5.57
C ILE A 149 4.09 -8.21 5.66
N LEU A 150 3.68 -9.41 5.26
CA LEU A 150 2.33 -9.94 5.42
C LEU A 150 2.34 -11.13 6.38
N SER A 151 1.30 -11.23 7.21
CA SER A 151 1.07 -12.45 7.98
C SER A 151 0.65 -13.61 7.05
N GLN A 152 0.88 -14.85 7.49
CA GLN A 152 0.40 -16.03 6.76
C GLN A 152 -1.13 -15.99 6.59
N LYS A 153 -1.86 -15.47 7.58
CA LYS A 153 -3.31 -15.29 7.49
C LYS A 153 -3.67 -14.32 6.37
N ASP A 154 -3.07 -13.10 6.35
CA ASP A 154 -3.37 -12.09 5.32
C ASP A 154 -3.02 -12.60 3.91
N TYR A 155 -1.95 -13.39 3.78
CA TYR A 155 -1.61 -14.05 2.52
C TYR A 155 -2.70 -15.04 2.09
N ASN A 156 -3.16 -15.91 2.99
CA ASN A 156 -4.21 -16.88 2.68
C ASN A 156 -5.51 -16.17 2.30
N ASP A 157 -5.88 -15.12 3.02
CA ASP A 157 -7.06 -14.30 2.73
C ASP A 157 -6.90 -13.56 1.38
N THR A 158 -5.69 -13.09 1.05
CA THR A 158 -5.37 -12.50 -0.26
C THR A 158 -5.58 -13.51 -1.39
N VAL A 159 -5.03 -14.70 -1.25
CA VAL A 159 -5.19 -15.79 -2.25
C VAL A 159 -6.65 -16.16 -2.41
N ALA A 160 -7.40 -16.30 -1.32
CA ALA A 160 -8.83 -16.61 -1.36
C ALA A 160 -9.63 -15.50 -2.08
N CYS A 161 -9.37 -14.24 -1.77
CA CYS A 161 -10.00 -13.09 -2.40
C CYS A 161 -9.71 -13.04 -3.92
N VAL A 162 -8.45 -13.21 -4.32
CA VAL A 162 -8.05 -13.24 -5.73
C VAL A 162 -8.70 -14.38 -6.49
N ASN A 163 -8.76 -15.57 -5.91
CA ASN A 163 -9.40 -16.74 -6.51
C ASN A 163 -10.91 -16.52 -6.67
N GLU A 164 -11.57 -15.96 -5.64
CA GLU A 164 -13.00 -15.63 -5.73
C GLU A 164 -13.26 -14.64 -6.86
N LEU A 165 -12.51 -13.54 -6.93
CA LEU A 165 -12.66 -12.53 -7.98
C LEU A 165 -12.45 -13.11 -9.39
N LYS A 166 -11.51 -14.04 -9.57
CA LYS A 166 -11.20 -14.67 -10.87
C LYS A 166 -12.23 -15.73 -11.28
N ASN A 167 -12.88 -16.38 -10.33
CA ASN A 167 -13.80 -17.50 -10.60
C ASN A 167 -15.28 -17.11 -10.49
N ASN A 168 -15.62 -16.04 -9.79
CA ASN A 168 -16.98 -15.59 -9.60
C ASN A 168 -17.64 -15.24 -10.96
N PRO A 169 -18.86 -15.73 -11.25
CA PRO A 169 -19.55 -15.50 -12.51
C PRO A 169 -19.69 -14.03 -12.92
N TYR A 170 -19.80 -13.11 -11.94
CA TYR A 170 -19.97 -11.67 -12.20
C TYR A 170 -18.65 -10.94 -12.45
N THR A 171 -17.55 -11.41 -11.85
CA THR A 171 -16.26 -10.69 -11.91
C THR A 171 -15.23 -11.36 -12.81
N LYS A 172 -15.28 -12.67 -13.01
CA LYS A 172 -14.30 -13.44 -13.79
C LYS A 172 -14.02 -12.86 -15.17
N TYR A 173 -15.03 -12.35 -15.81
CA TYR A 173 -14.93 -11.78 -17.15
C TYR A 173 -14.00 -10.54 -17.19
N PHE A 174 -13.85 -9.82 -16.08
CA PHE A 174 -12.92 -8.71 -15.97
C PHE A 174 -11.45 -9.16 -15.93
N PHE A 175 -11.19 -10.37 -15.45
CA PHE A 175 -9.83 -10.93 -15.27
C PHE A 175 -9.49 -11.99 -16.31
N TYR A 176 -10.47 -12.51 -16.99
CA TYR A 176 -10.24 -13.48 -18.07
C TYR A 176 -9.66 -12.77 -19.30
N VAL A 177 -8.47 -13.21 -19.74
CA VAL A 177 -7.85 -12.79 -20.99
C VAL A 177 -8.04 -13.89 -22.01
N ASN A 178 -8.87 -13.65 -23.02
CA ASN A 178 -8.93 -14.55 -24.15
C ASN A 178 -7.73 -14.27 -25.08
N PRO A 179 -6.75 -15.16 -25.18
CA PRO A 179 -5.56 -14.92 -26.01
C PRO A 179 -5.88 -14.81 -27.51
N PHE A 180 -7.05 -15.24 -27.94
CA PHE A 180 -7.52 -15.16 -29.34
C PHE A 180 -8.37 -13.93 -29.63
N ASP A 181 -8.69 -13.11 -28.62
CA ASP A 181 -9.51 -11.91 -28.80
C ASP A 181 -8.66 -10.64 -28.72
N ASN A 182 -8.13 -10.23 -29.86
CA ASN A 182 -7.31 -9.03 -30.00
C ASN A 182 -8.11 -7.71 -29.99
N ARG A 183 -9.45 -7.76 -29.84
CA ARG A 183 -10.31 -6.58 -29.87
C ARG A 183 -10.22 -5.74 -28.60
N PHE A 184 -9.72 -6.33 -27.52
CA PHE A 184 -9.68 -5.69 -26.20
C PHE A 184 -8.30 -5.82 -25.57
N GLU A 185 -7.59 -4.72 -25.48
CA GLU A 185 -6.40 -4.64 -24.64
C GLU A 185 -6.84 -4.42 -23.18
N LYS A 186 -6.54 -5.36 -22.30
CA LYS A 186 -6.77 -5.19 -20.85
C LYS A 186 -5.55 -4.47 -20.27
N VAL A 187 -5.76 -3.27 -19.80
CA VAL A 187 -4.70 -2.49 -19.18
C VAL A 187 -5.13 -2.13 -17.76
N PHE A 188 -4.25 -2.42 -16.81
CA PHE A 188 -4.45 -2.13 -15.40
C PHE A 188 -3.63 -0.89 -15.00
N GLN A 189 -4.08 -0.19 -13.97
CA GLN A 189 -3.38 0.93 -13.33
C GLN A 189 -2.92 2.03 -14.32
N LEU A 190 -3.79 2.40 -15.25
CA LEU A 190 -3.52 3.50 -16.18
C LEU A 190 -3.47 4.82 -15.41
N LYS A 191 -2.34 5.50 -15.49
CA LYS A 191 -2.08 6.77 -14.82
C LYS A 191 -2.25 7.93 -15.78
N PHE A 192 -2.88 8.99 -15.31
CA PHE A 192 -3.07 10.22 -16.07
C PHE A 192 -2.72 11.43 -15.21
N LYS A 193 -2.20 12.46 -15.85
CA LYS A 193 -1.94 13.76 -15.25
C LYS A 193 -2.40 14.85 -16.21
N ALA A 194 -3.10 15.84 -15.68
CA ALA A 194 -3.62 16.96 -16.45
C ALA A 194 -3.53 18.26 -15.65
N LYS A 195 -3.79 19.39 -16.30
CA LYS A 195 -4.02 20.68 -15.63
C LYS A 195 -5.47 21.09 -15.80
N TYR A 196 -6.12 21.46 -14.70
CA TYR A 196 -7.45 22.01 -14.67
C TYR A 196 -7.40 23.38 -13.96
N ASN A 197 -7.72 24.45 -14.69
CA ASN A 197 -7.61 25.83 -14.19
C ASN A 197 -6.25 26.14 -13.52
N GLY A 198 -5.16 25.72 -14.11
CA GLY A 198 -3.81 25.91 -13.59
C GLY A 198 -3.39 24.90 -12.51
N ILE A 199 -4.32 24.15 -11.92
CA ILE A 199 -4.06 23.16 -10.88
C ILE A 199 -3.69 21.82 -11.52
N SER A 200 -2.58 21.22 -11.10
CA SER A 200 -2.20 19.89 -11.53
C SER A 200 -3.07 18.83 -10.83
N VAL A 201 -3.72 17.99 -11.62
CA VAL A 201 -4.54 16.88 -11.14
C VAL A 201 -4.02 15.56 -11.71
N ARG A 202 -4.19 14.48 -10.94
CA ARG A 202 -3.82 13.13 -11.36
C ARG A 202 -4.91 12.13 -11.01
N CYS A 203 -5.02 11.08 -11.82
CA CYS A 203 -5.84 9.92 -11.52
C CYS A 203 -5.17 8.63 -11.98
N MET A 204 -5.58 7.53 -11.37
CA MET A 204 -5.21 6.18 -11.76
C MET A 204 -6.49 5.36 -11.90
N PHE A 205 -6.62 4.68 -13.01
CA PHE A 205 -7.71 3.75 -13.24
C PHE A 205 -7.21 2.34 -12.97
N ASP A 206 -7.83 1.66 -12.02
CA ASP A 206 -7.42 0.32 -11.60
C ASP A 206 -7.55 -0.70 -12.72
N LYS A 207 -8.57 -0.55 -13.56
CA LYS A 207 -8.77 -1.40 -14.73
C LYS A 207 -9.56 -0.69 -15.82
N ARG A 208 -9.20 -0.97 -17.07
CA ARG A 208 -10.02 -0.62 -18.22
C ARG A 208 -10.27 -1.81 -19.14
N LEU A 209 -11.55 -2.00 -19.48
CA LEU A 209 -11.96 -2.68 -20.70
C LEU A 209 -12.07 -1.61 -21.79
N GLU A 210 -11.35 -1.78 -22.90
CA GLU A 210 -11.54 -0.88 -24.03
C GLU A 210 -12.94 -1.02 -24.61
N ILE A 211 -13.83 -0.17 -24.16
CA ILE A 211 -14.93 0.32 -24.98
C ILE A 211 -14.61 1.77 -25.24
N LEU A 212 -14.11 2.07 -26.39
CA LEU A 212 -13.63 3.38 -26.88
C LEU A 212 -14.61 4.55 -26.74
N LYS A 213 -15.79 4.36 -26.16
CA LYS A 213 -16.85 5.37 -26.10
C LYS A 213 -16.95 6.15 -24.78
N ILE A 214 -16.24 5.79 -23.72
CA ILE A 214 -16.47 6.39 -22.39
C ILE A 214 -15.49 7.54 -22.05
N ILE A 215 -14.39 7.72 -22.76
CA ILE A 215 -13.42 8.80 -22.45
C ILE A 215 -13.93 10.20 -22.76
N LEU A 216 -14.92 10.35 -23.61
CA LEU A 216 -15.41 11.69 -24.04
C LEU A 216 -16.37 12.36 -23.02
N ILE A 217 -16.77 11.70 -21.95
CA ILE A 217 -17.74 12.25 -20.99
C ILE A 217 -17.07 13.08 -19.86
N PHE A 218 -15.77 12.96 -19.66
CA PHE A 218 -15.06 13.73 -18.60
C PHE A 218 -14.08 14.79 -19.14
N ALA A 219 -14.09 15.07 -20.44
CA ALA A 219 -13.26 16.10 -21.06
C ALA A 219 -14.07 17.28 -21.65
N ALA A 220 -15.35 17.40 -21.27
CA ALA A 220 -16.21 18.54 -21.63
C ALA A 220 -16.45 19.45 -20.42
#